data_4e97901f14995173f27fd37fbedb756c
#
_entry.id   4e97901f14995173f27fd37fbedb756c
#
_cell.length_a   1.000
_cell.length_b   1.000
_cell.length_c   1.000
_cell.angle_alpha   90.00
_cell.angle_beta   90.00
_cell.angle_gamma   90.00
#
_symmetry.space_group_name_H-M   'P 1'
#
loop_
_entity.id
_entity.type
_entity.pdbx_description
1 polymer ?
#
loop_
_entity_poly.entity_id
_entity_poly.type
_entity_poly.pdbx_seq_one_letter_code
_entity_poly.pdbx_strand_id
1 'polypeptide(L)'
;MRNHPSLALWCGNNEIEYLWNWLKVSTGISEENMENKYKRGYVKLFEQLIPHHLEIMDPQRPYWSSSPSNGFCGMNLGTIHSNSPDSGDSHYWSVWHGGKPFKAYRKFNSRFMSEFGFESFPALKTISSFCPQEQFDINSPIMENHQKNDAGNDLIMRYMKRRYTIPEDFGKQLILSQITQAEAIEYGVKHWRSNRTNFHCMGSLYWQLNDCWPVASWSSIDYFGRWKALHYFAKRFYAPVIAYVNRKKNKIMLGAVNDLQNKKSLIFKWELFNSNGKSLVKGSEKSIVNPFESKIIGIINTSKIIPLDASIENSVLFYFLL
;
A
#
# COMPACT_ATOMS: atom_id res chain seq x y z
N MET A 1 -2.97 -15.65 21.49
CA MET A 1 -3.54 -14.84 20.38
C MET A 1 -4.86 -15.40 19.84
N ARG A 2 -5.09 -16.70 19.84
CA ARG A 2 -6.34 -17.34 19.34
C ARG A 2 -7.65 -16.80 19.94
N ASN A 3 -7.59 -16.19 21.13
CA ASN A 3 -8.78 -15.63 21.80
C ASN A 3 -9.26 -14.29 21.19
N HIS A 4 -8.50 -13.71 20.25
CA HIS A 4 -8.87 -12.45 19.62
C HIS A 4 -9.76 -12.70 18.39
N PRO A 5 -11.00 -12.19 18.38
CA PRO A 5 -11.92 -12.39 17.26
C PRO A 5 -11.45 -11.74 15.95
N SER A 6 -10.56 -10.77 16.03
CA SER A 6 -9.96 -10.09 14.86
C SER A 6 -8.89 -10.91 14.15
N LEU A 7 -8.41 -12.02 14.73
CA LEU A 7 -7.47 -12.92 14.06
C LEU A 7 -8.19 -13.67 12.94
N ALA A 8 -7.87 -13.35 11.69
CA ALA A 8 -8.55 -13.90 10.52
C ALA A 8 -7.90 -15.20 10.01
N LEU A 9 -6.57 -15.26 9.99
CA LEU A 9 -5.80 -16.44 9.58
C LEU A 9 -4.42 -16.46 10.24
N TRP A 10 -3.78 -17.62 10.24
CA TRP A 10 -2.39 -17.82 10.61
C TRP A 10 -1.51 -17.85 9.38
N CYS A 11 -0.36 -17.16 9.40
CA CYS A 11 0.64 -17.20 8.34
C CYS A 11 1.96 -17.74 8.89
N GLY A 12 2.60 -18.66 8.15
CA GLY A 12 3.79 -19.37 8.61
C GLY A 12 5.07 -18.53 8.55
N ASN A 13 5.29 -17.87 7.42
CA ASN A 13 6.50 -17.05 7.23
C ASN A 13 6.28 -15.92 6.22
N ASN A 14 7.22 -14.94 6.24
CA ASN A 14 7.29 -13.87 5.27
C ASN A 14 8.38 -14.16 4.24
N GLU A 15 7.98 -14.20 2.96
CA GLU A 15 8.82 -14.19 1.76
C GLU A 15 9.84 -15.34 1.58
N ILE A 16 9.91 -16.35 2.46
CA ILE A 16 10.88 -17.45 2.28
C ILE A 16 10.63 -18.16 0.94
N GLU A 17 9.38 -18.42 0.59
CA GLU A 17 9.01 -19.06 -0.68
C GLU A 17 9.36 -18.17 -1.88
N TYR A 18 9.00 -16.90 -1.82
CA TYR A 18 9.22 -15.93 -2.88
C TYR A 18 10.70 -15.61 -3.10
N LEU A 19 11.45 -15.44 -2.02
CA LEU A 19 12.87 -15.09 -2.03
C LEU A 19 13.79 -16.30 -2.01
N TRP A 20 13.29 -17.54 -2.10
CA TRP A 20 14.10 -18.76 -1.96
C TRP A 20 15.38 -18.74 -2.80
N ASN A 21 15.29 -18.40 -4.08
CA ASN A 21 16.45 -18.39 -4.96
C ASN A 21 17.48 -17.33 -4.57
N TRP A 22 17.04 -16.17 -4.08
CA TRP A 22 17.92 -15.14 -3.54
C TRP A 22 18.55 -15.58 -2.22
N LEU A 23 17.76 -16.13 -1.31
CA LEU A 23 18.23 -16.66 -0.02
C LEU A 23 19.29 -17.74 -0.24
N LYS A 24 19.06 -18.66 -1.16
CA LYS A 24 19.99 -19.72 -1.54
C LYS A 24 21.35 -19.15 -1.95
N VAL A 25 21.38 -18.14 -2.81
CA VAL A 25 22.62 -17.49 -3.26
C VAL A 25 23.28 -16.71 -2.12
N SER A 26 22.52 -15.90 -1.39
CA SER A 26 23.04 -15.05 -0.31
C SER A 26 23.58 -15.82 0.89
N THR A 27 23.10 -17.03 1.14
CA THR A 27 23.54 -17.91 2.23
C THR A 27 24.58 -18.94 1.78
N GLY A 28 24.99 -18.94 0.51
CA GLY A 28 26.00 -19.86 -0.01
C GLY A 28 25.55 -21.32 -0.13
N ILE A 29 24.25 -21.57 -0.22
CA ILE A 29 23.69 -22.91 -0.45
C ILE A 29 23.91 -23.30 -1.91
N SER A 30 25.04 -23.93 -2.22
CA SER A 30 25.44 -24.33 -3.57
C SER A 30 25.29 -25.82 -3.84
N GLU A 31 25.33 -26.65 -2.80
CA GLU A 31 25.24 -28.10 -2.94
C GLU A 31 23.79 -28.60 -2.91
N GLU A 32 23.45 -29.49 -3.84
CA GLU A 32 22.10 -30.05 -3.96
C GLU A 32 21.63 -30.75 -2.67
N ASN A 33 22.51 -31.47 -2.01
CA ASN A 33 22.19 -32.15 -0.73
C ASN A 33 21.81 -31.13 0.36
N MET A 34 22.50 -30.01 0.43
CA MET A 34 22.22 -28.93 1.37
C MET A 34 20.89 -28.25 1.02
N GLU A 35 20.68 -27.92 -0.25
CA GLU A 35 19.42 -27.36 -0.74
C GLU A 35 18.23 -28.26 -0.39
N ASN A 36 18.34 -29.56 -0.65
CA ASN A 36 17.30 -30.54 -0.32
C ASN A 36 17.07 -30.67 1.20
N LYS A 37 18.09 -30.51 2.01
CA LYS A 37 17.94 -30.48 3.48
C LYS A 37 17.10 -29.28 3.93
N TYR A 38 17.39 -28.08 3.41
CA TYR A 38 16.63 -26.88 3.73
C TYR A 38 15.18 -26.95 3.20
N LYS A 39 14.95 -27.45 1.98
CA LYS A 39 13.61 -27.68 1.44
C LYS A 39 12.80 -28.64 2.32
N ARG A 40 13.40 -29.76 2.75
CA ARG A 40 12.74 -30.67 3.70
C ARG A 40 12.45 -29.99 5.05
N GLY A 41 13.36 -29.13 5.54
CA GLY A 41 13.16 -28.32 6.73
C GLY A 41 11.98 -27.35 6.61
N TYR A 42 11.89 -26.65 5.48
CA TYR A 42 10.78 -25.77 5.15
C TYR A 42 9.43 -26.53 5.17
N VAL A 43 9.33 -27.62 4.41
CA VAL A 43 8.13 -28.44 4.33
C VAL A 43 7.74 -28.96 5.70
N LYS A 44 8.72 -29.53 6.45
CA LYS A 44 8.46 -30.06 7.79
C LYS A 44 7.92 -28.99 8.74
N LEU A 45 8.50 -27.78 8.73
CA LEU A 45 8.10 -26.72 9.65
C LEU A 45 6.78 -26.05 9.20
N PHE A 46 6.74 -25.52 7.97
CA PHE A 46 5.66 -24.65 7.52
C PHE A 46 4.49 -25.39 6.88
N GLU A 47 4.68 -26.60 6.38
CA GLU A 47 3.62 -27.35 5.70
C GLU A 47 3.14 -28.60 6.47
N GLN A 48 3.84 -28.98 7.55
CA GLN A 48 3.47 -30.15 8.36
C GLN A 48 3.30 -29.79 9.85
N LEU A 49 4.34 -29.34 10.55
CA LEU A 49 4.30 -29.14 11.99
C LEU A 49 3.35 -27.99 12.40
N ILE A 50 3.51 -26.82 11.82
CA ILE A 50 2.67 -25.66 12.18
C ILE A 50 1.20 -25.93 11.86
N PRO A 51 0.81 -26.34 10.62
CA PRO A 51 -0.60 -26.62 10.34
C PRO A 51 -1.17 -27.76 11.20
N HIS A 52 -0.41 -28.83 11.48
CA HIS A 52 -0.85 -29.88 12.37
C HIS A 52 -1.17 -29.38 13.79
N HIS A 53 -0.31 -28.54 14.37
CA HIS A 53 -0.57 -27.95 15.68
C HIS A 53 -1.77 -27.00 15.66
N LEU A 54 -1.93 -26.20 14.60
CA LEU A 54 -3.06 -25.29 14.47
C LEU A 54 -4.38 -26.03 14.27
N GLU A 55 -4.39 -27.16 13.57
CA GLU A 55 -5.56 -28.04 13.43
C GLU A 55 -6.08 -28.53 14.80
N ILE A 56 -5.17 -28.79 15.74
CA ILE A 56 -5.52 -29.20 17.11
C ILE A 56 -5.92 -28.00 17.97
N MET A 57 -5.18 -26.89 17.88
CA MET A 57 -5.28 -25.77 18.82
C MET A 57 -6.27 -24.69 18.40
N ASP A 58 -6.49 -24.49 17.09
CA ASP A 58 -7.32 -23.46 16.50
C ASP A 58 -7.91 -23.86 15.14
N PRO A 59 -8.70 -24.94 15.08
CA PRO A 59 -9.18 -25.56 13.83
C PRO A 59 -10.14 -24.67 13.02
N GLN A 60 -10.63 -23.58 13.62
CA GLN A 60 -11.60 -22.69 12.96
C GLN A 60 -10.94 -21.64 12.06
N ARG A 61 -9.64 -21.40 12.22
CA ARG A 61 -8.92 -20.41 11.44
C ARG A 61 -8.05 -21.05 10.38
N PRO A 62 -8.09 -20.54 9.15
CA PRO A 62 -7.23 -21.04 8.08
C PRO A 62 -5.75 -20.75 8.37
N TYR A 63 -4.91 -21.58 7.79
CA TYR A 63 -3.46 -21.42 7.80
C TYR A 63 -2.94 -21.20 6.36
N TRP A 64 -1.98 -20.29 6.23
CA TRP A 64 -1.28 -19.97 4.99
C TRP A 64 0.23 -20.13 5.20
N SER A 65 0.92 -20.97 4.42
CA SER A 65 2.30 -21.37 4.71
C SER A 65 3.32 -20.26 4.60
N SER A 66 3.16 -19.37 3.61
CA SER A 66 4.06 -18.25 3.33
C SER A 66 3.28 -17.07 2.76
N SER A 67 3.80 -15.86 2.86
CA SER A 67 3.28 -14.67 2.17
C SER A 67 4.45 -13.95 1.47
N PRO A 68 4.39 -13.74 0.12
CA PRO A 68 3.35 -14.20 -0.80
C PRO A 68 3.49 -15.70 -1.10
N SER A 69 2.36 -16.33 -1.43
CA SER A 69 2.33 -17.75 -1.79
C SER A 69 1.15 -18.07 -2.70
N ASN A 70 1.25 -19.21 -3.39
CA ASN A 70 0.15 -19.81 -4.15
C ASN A 70 -0.45 -21.03 -3.44
N GLY A 71 -0.09 -21.26 -2.18
CA GLY A 71 -0.44 -22.42 -1.38
C GLY A 71 0.79 -23.27 -1.04
N PHE A 72 0.58 -24.51 -0.56
CA PHE A 72 1.68 -25.41 -0.23
C PHE A 72 2.53 -25.73 -1.46
N CYS A 73 3.83 -25.55 -1.34
CA CYS A 73 4.78 -25.75 -2.44
C CYS A 73 5.54 -27.10 -2.36
N GLY A 74 5.60 -27.73 -1.20
CA GLY A 74 6.33 -28.97 -0.99
C GLY A 74 7.81 -28.85 -1.38
N MET A 75 8.34 -29.86 -2.02
CA MET A 75 9.72 -29.88 -2.51
C MET A 75 9.96 -28.96 -3.74
N ASN A 76 8.89 -28.34 -4.28
CA ASN A 76 8.99 -27.39 -5.41
C ASN A 76 9.36 -25.97 -4.98
N LEU A 77 9.77 -25.77 -3.74
CA LEU A 77 10.26 -24.49 -3.24
C LEU A 77 11.32 -23.89 -4.18
N GLY A 78 11.11 -22.66 -4.61
CA GLY A 78 11.97 -21.97 -5.58
C GLY A 78 11.65 -22.22 -7.06
N THR A 79 10.74 -23.12 -7.38
CA THR A 79 10.27 -23.38 -8.77
C THR A 79 8.84 -22.93 -9.01
N ILE A 80 8.06 -22.75 -7.94
CA ILE A 80 6.71 -22.21 -8.01
C ILE A 80 6.81 -20.69 -8.12
N HIS A 81 6.01 -20.12 -9.00
CA HIS A 81 5.87 -18.67 -9.15
C HIS A 81 4.94 -18.11 -8.05
N SER A 82 5.41 -18.13 -6.80
CA SER A 82 4.83 -17.29 -5.75
C SER A 82 4.91 -15.81 -6.14
N ASN A 83 4.02 -14.98 -5.61
CA ASN A 83 3.87 -13.58 -6.00
C ASN A 83 3.24 -13.37 -7.40
N SER A 84 2.40 -14.28 -7.84
CA SER A 84 1.62 -14.16 -9.07
C SER A 84 0.39 -13.25 -8.84
N PRO A 85 0.03 -12.37 -9.81
CA PRO A 85 -1.21 -11.61 -9.70
C PRO A 85 -2.47 -12.48 -9.80
N ASP A 86 -2.38 -13.68 -10.38
CA ASP A 86 -3.53 -14.52 -10.72
C ASP A 86 -3.84 -15.59 -9.66
N SER A 87 -2.97 -15.78 -8.68
CA SER A 87 -3.12 -16.81 -7.64
C SER A 87 -2.53 -16.39 -6.30
N GLY A 88 -3.16 -16.86 -5.21
CA GLY A 88 -2.71 -16.58 -3.86
C GLY A 88 -2.73 -15.10 -3.49
N ASP A 89 -1.70 -14.68 -2.77
CA ASP A 89 -1.46 -13.31 -2.38
C ASP A 89 -0.17 -12.75 -3.02
N SER A 90 -0.01 -11.43 -2.97
CA SER A 90 1.13 -10.79 -3.64
C SER A 90 1.73 -9.66 -2.82
N HIS A 91 3.05 -9.51 -2.94
CA HIS A 91 3.82 -8.37 -2.47
C HIS A 91 4.24 -7.49 -3.65
N TYR A 92 4.11 -6.15 -3.51
CA TYR A 92 4.43 -5.23 -4.61
C TYR A 92 5.30 -4.07 -4.15
N TRP A 93 6.61 -4.18 -4.40
CA TRP A 93 7.62 -3.21 -3.98
C TRP A 93 8.20 -2.35 -5.11
N SER A 94 7.68 -2.49 -6.32
CA SER A 94 8.20 -1.73 -7.48
C SER A 94 8.06 -0.22 -7.35
N VAL A 95 7.06 0.29 -6.61
CA VAL A 95 6.92 1.73 -6.37
C VAL A 95 7.97 2.20 -5.37
N TRP A 96 8.19 1.51 -4.27
CA TRP A 96 9.20 1.89 -3.28
C TRP A 96 10.60 1.44 -3.71
N HIS A 97 10.97 0.18 -3.49
CA HIS A 97 12.32 -0.35 -3.80
C HIS A 97 12.69 -0.23 -5.28
N GLY A 98 11.75 -0.44 -6.19
CA GLY A 98 11.97 -0.29 -7.62
C GLY A 98 11.98 1.15 -8.14
N GLY A 99 11.76 2.14 -7.28
CA GLY A 99 11.80 3.57 -7.62
C GLY A 99 10.78 4.01 -8.69
N LYS A 100 9.77 3.18 -9.02
CA LYS A 100 8.76 3.46 -10.06
C LYS A 100 7.75 4.51 -9.58
N PRO A 101 7.19 5.34 -10.48
CA PRO A 101 6.18 6.32 -10.12
C PRO A 101 4.88 5.64 -9.64
N PHE A 102 4.06 6.35 -8.85
CA PHE A 102 2.81 5.82 -8.27
C PHE A 102 1.88 5.17 -9.30
N LYS A 103 1.85 5.69 -10.55
CA LYS A 103 1.08 5.08 -11.64
C LYS A 103 1.44 3.62 -11.94
N ALA A 104 2.57 3.13 -11.45
CA ALA A 104 2.97 1.73 -11.62
C ALA A 104 2.06 0.77 -10.84
N TYR A 105 1.42 1.20 -9.75
CA TYR A 105 0.40 0.41 -9.06
C TYR A 105 -0.74 -0.03 -10.00
N ARG A 106 -1.08 0.77 -11.01
CA ARG A 106 -2.16 0.45 -11.98
C ARG A 106 -1.86 -0.74 -12.88
N LYS A 107 -0.61 -1.19 -12.91
CA LYS A 107 -0.19 -2.31 -13.76
C LYS A 107 -0.22 -3.66 -13.05
N PHE A 108 -0.51 -3.67 -11.76
CA PHE A 108 -0.47 -4.88 -10.94
C PHE A 108 -1.78 -5.04 -10.18
N ASN A 109 -2.62 -5.97 -10.62
CA ASN A 109 -3.94 -6.26 -10.02
C ASN A 109 -3.94 -7.71 -9.54
N SER A 110 -3.44 -7.92 -8.34
CA SER A 110 -3.43 -9.24 -7.70
C SER A 110 -4.79 -9.61 -7.13
N ARG A 111 -4.97 -10.87 -6.77
CA ARG A 111 -6.17 -11.33 -6.05
C ARG A 111 -6.26 -10.69 -4.67
N PHE A 112 -5.14 -10.67 -3.96
CA PHE A 112 -5.01 -10.03 -2.65
C PHE A 112 -3.59 -9.42 -2.54
N MET A 113 -3.51 -8.14 -2.21
CA MET A 113 -2.26 -7.42 -2.00
C MET A 113 -1.88 -7.49 -0.52
N SER A 114 -1.13 -8.51 -0.14
CA SER A 114 -0.79 -8.75 1.26
C SER A 114 0.34 -7.86 1.78
N GLU A 115 1.18 -7.31 0.87
CA GLU A 115 2.24 -6.39 1.28
C GLU A 115 2.63 -5.42 0.16
N PHE A 116 2.71 -4.16 0.50
CA PHE A 116 3.29 -3.06 -0.26
C PHE A 116 3.55 -1.92 0.72
N GLY A 117 4.44 -1.00 0.40
CA GLY A 117 4.78 0.03 1.37
C GLY A 117 5.45 1.25 0.77
N PHE A 118 5.63 2.25 1.61
CA PHE A 118 6.32 3.49 1.30
C PHE A 118 6.81 4.15 2.58
N GLU A 119 8.04 4.67 2.62
CA GLU A 119 8.58 5.28 3.83
C GLU A 119 8.28 6.77 3.97
N SER A 120 8.34 7.21 5.21
CA SER A 120 8.43 8.63 5.57
C SER A 120 9.15 8.83 6.89
N PHE A 121 9.58 10.05 7.15
CA PHE A 121 10.11 10.41 8.46
C PHE A 121 9.00 10.46 9.51
N PRO A 122 9.31 10.16 10.80
CA PRO A 122 8.37 10.36 11.90
C PRO A 122 8.17 11.86 12.19
N ALA A 123 7.31 12.17 13.15
CA ALA A 123 7.08 13.54 13.59
C ALA A 123 8.35 14.17 14.19
N LEU A 124 8.50 15.50 14.06
CA LEU A 124 9.63 16.25 14.63
C LEU A 124 9.84 15.93 16.12
N LYS A 125 8.74 15.83 16.90
CA LYS A 125 8.80 15.45 18.31
C LYS A 125 9.42 14.07 18.54
N THR A 126 9.30 13.15 17.62
CA THR A 126 9.94 11.83 17.66
C THR A 126 11.42 11.94 17.31
N ILE A 127 11.76 12.71 16.28
CA ILE A 127 13.16 12.95 15.90
C ILE A 127 13.92 13.63 17.02
N SER A 128 13.34 14.62 17.69
CA SER A 128 13.96 15.31 18.84
C SER A 128 14.25 14.40 20.04
N SER A 129 13.75 13.16 20.05
CA SER A 129 14.12 12.19 21.11
C SER A 129 15.47 11.51 20.87
N PHE A 130 16.04 11.59 19.66
CA PHE A 130 17.30 10.96 19.32
C PHE A 130 18.27 11.87 18.56
N CYS A 131 17.80 12.96 17.97
CA CYS A 131 18.59 13.91 17.18
C CYS A 131 18.54 15.30 17.82
N PRO A 132 19.69 15.89 18.19
CA PRO A 132 19.74 17.26 18.68
C PRO A 132 19.46 18.25 17.56
N GLN A 133 18.97 19.45 17.90
CA GLN A 133 18.50 20.43 16.93
C GLN A 133 19.59 20.89 15.94
N GLU A 134 20.82 20.95 16.39
CA GLU A 134 21.99 21.33 15.58
C GLU A 134 22.29 20.34 14.45
N GLN A 135 21.72 19.14 14.52
CA GLN A 135 21.84 18.07 13.53
C GLN A 135 20.54 17.78 12.77
N PHE A 136 19.59 18.71 12.79
CA PHE A 136 18.35 18.60 12.01
C PHE A 136 18.63 18.76 10.51
N ASP A 137 19.19 17.71 9.93
CA ASP A 137 19.40 17.52 8.49
C ASP A 137 19.06 16.07 8.16
N ILE A 138 18.27 15.88 7.08
CA ILE A 138 17.86 14.55 6.60
C ILE A 138 19.06 13.64 6.33
N ASN A 139 20.21 14.22 5.92
CA ASN A 139 21.43 13.50 5.60
C ASN A 139 22.43 13.47 6.77
N SER A 140 22.05 13.92 7.97
CA SER A 140 22.93 13.84 9.12
C SER A 140 23.20 12.37 9.51
N PRO A 141 24.40 12.05 10.04
CA PRO A 141 24.73 10.67 10.45
C PRO A 141 23.72 10.06 11.42
N ILE A 142 23.11 10.89 12.29
CA ILE A 142 22.09 10.43 13.22
C ILE A 142 20.81 10.04 12.47
N MET A 143 20.37 10.86 11.52
CA MET A 143 19.17 10.55 10.70
C MET A 143 19.39 9.32 9.83
N GLU A 144 20.58 9.12 9.27
CA GLU A 144 20.96 7.91 8.53
C GLU A 144 20.98 6.66 9.43
N ASN A 145 21.48 6.77 10.65
CA ASN A 145 21.45 5.66 11.62
C ASN A 145 20.02 5.30 12.03
N HIS A 146 19.10 6.27 12.05
CA HIS A 146 17.68 6.09 12.35
C HIS A 146 16.83 5.91 11.08
N GLN A 147 17.38 5.14 10.10
CA GLN A 147 16.70 4.77 8.86
C GLN A 147 16.64 3.23 8.74
N LYS A 148 15.48 2.70 8.40
CA LYS A 148 15.24 1.24 8.27
C LYS A 148 15.77 0.66 6.96
N ASN A 149 16.05 1.49 5.98
CA ASN A 149 16.46 1.08 4.64
C ASN A 149 17.64 1.93 4.17
N ASP A 150 18.76 1.33 3.86
CA ASP A 150 20.01 2.02 3.51
C ASP A 150 19.87 3.14 2.46
N ALA A 151 18.95 2.99 1.49
CA ALA A 151 18.64 4.01 0.49
C ALA A 151 17.42 4.86 0.84
N GLY A 152 16.88 4.75 2.06
CA GLY A 152 15.55 5.27 2.41
C GLY A 152 15.47 6.79 2.33
N ASN A 153 16.42 7.51 2.90
CA ASN A 153 16.41 8.98 2.90
C ASN A 153 16.46 9.53 1.47
N ASP A 154 17.33 8.99 0.62
CA ASP A 154 17.42 9.36 -0.79
C ASP A 154 16.15 9.04 -1.57
N LEU A 155 15.53 7.89 -1.31
CA LEU A 155 14.29 7.51 -1.95
C LEU A 155 13.13 8.45 -1.55
N ILE A 156 12.99 8.75 -0.26
CA ILE A 156 12.00 9.72 0.23
C ILE A 156 12.18 11.05 -0.50
N MET A 157 13.40 11.59 -0.51
CA MET A 157 13.71 12.87 -1.18
C MET A 157 13.44 12.83 -2.68
N ARG A 158 13.80 11.74 -3.35
CA ARG A 158 13.54 11.54 -4.78
C ARG A 158 12.05 11.58 -5.11
N TYR A 159 11.22 10.92 -4.32
CA TYR A 159 9.77 10.92 -4.52
C TYR A 159 9.13 12.27 -4.20
N MET A 160 9.58 12.95 -3.15
CA MET A 160 9.13 14.30 -2.82
C MET A 160 9.43 15.27 -3.97
N LYS A 161 10.69 15.30 -4.48
CA LYS A 161 11.12 16.16 -5.60
C LYS A 161 10.35 15.93 -6.91
N ARG A 162 9.81 14.74 -7.13
CA ARG A 162 8.98 14.45 -8.32
C ARG A 162 7.61 15.14 -8.28
N ARG A 163 7.17 15.60 -7.12
CA ARG A 163 5.81 16.07 -6.88
C ARG A 163 5.71 17.48 -6.31
N TYR A 164 6.74 17.90 -5.59
CA TYR A 164 6.74 19.09 -4.78
C TYR A 164 8.03 19.88 -4.88
N THR A 165 7.93 21.20 -4.66
CA THR A 165 9.09 22.01 -4.28
C THR A 165 9.44 21.68 -2.84
N ILE A 166 10.70 21.35 -2.60
CA ILE A 166 11.15 20.95 -1.25
C ILE A 166 11.33 22.19 -0.39
N PRO A 167 10.67 22.28 0.76
CA PRO A 167 10.87 23.41 1.68
C PRO A 167 12.26 23.35 2.33
N GLU A 168 12.82 24.51 2.69
CA GLU A 168 14.09 24.58 3.42
C GLU A 168 13.94 24.15 4.89
N ASP A 169 12.78 24.42 5.49
CA ASP A 169 12.48 24.08 6.88
C ASP A 169 12.41 22.58 7.10
N PHE A 170 13.23 22.06 8.01
CA PHE A 170 13.34 20.64 8.32
C PHE A 170 11.99 20.03 8.75
N GLY A 171 11.25 20.71 9.64
CA GLY A 171 9.96 20.19 10.09
C GLY A 171 8.93 20.08 8.96
N LYS A 172 8.94 21.05 8.01
CA LYS A 172 8.09 20.97 6.81
C LYS A 172 8.51 19.85 5.87
N GLN A 173 9.81 19.54 5.75
CA GLN A 173 10.28 18.38 4.99
C GLN A 173 9.74 17.08 5.58
N LEU A 174 9.73 16.92 6.91
CA LEU A 174 9.18 15.74 7.57
C LEU A 174 7.69 15.58 7.26
N ILE A 175 6.91 16.65 7.38
CA ILE A 175 5.46 16.64 7.08
C ILE A 175 5.24 16.30 5.59
N LEU A 176 6.02 16.88 4.69
CA LEU A 176 5.90 16.62 3.26
C LEU A 176 6.23 15.17 2.91
N SER A 177 7.21 14.56 3.59
CA SER A 177 7.51 13.13 3.45
C SER A 177 6.31 12.25 3.84
N GLN A 178 5.64 12.58 4.95
CA GLN A 178 4.46 11.86 5.42
C GLN A 178 3.26 12.00 4.48
N ILE A 179 3.08 13.19 3.89
CA ILE A 179 2.05 13.41 2.85
C ILE A 179 2.37 12.57 1.61
N THR A 180 3.63 12.56 1.17
CA THR A 180 4.08 11.76 0.01
C THR A 180 3.85 10.27 0.23
N GLN A 181 4.16 9.75 1.42
CA GLN A 181 3.86 8.38 1.83
C GLN A 181 2.35 8.10 1.75
N ALA A 182 1.55 8.97 2.35
CA ALA A 182 0.10 8.81 2.40
C ALA A 182 -0.52 8.78 1.00
N GLU A 183 -0.10 9.67 0.11
CA GLU A 183 -0.56 9.70 -1.29
C GLU A 183 -0.13 8.47 -2.08
N ALA A 184 1.08 7.96 -1.85
CA ALA A 184 1.56 6.74 -2.52
C ALA A 184 0.67 5.53 -2.16
N ILE A 185 0.40 5.34 -0.87
CA ILE A 185 -0.41 4.24 -0.37
C ILE A 185 -1.87 4.40 -0.80
N GLU A 186 -2.44 5.61 -0.63
CA GLU A 186 -3.82 5.90 -1.08
C GLU A 186 -4.02 5.61 -2.57
N TYR A 187 -3.03 5.98 -3.40
CA TYR A 187 -3.09 5.74 -4.85
C TYR A 187 -3.22 4.24 -5.17
N GLY A 188 -2.41 3.41 -4.52
CA GLY A 188 -2.49 1.95 -4.68
C GLY A 188 -3.83 1.38 -4.19
N VAL A 189 -4.21 1.69 -2.96
CA VAL A 189 -5.44 1.17 -2.34
C VAL A 189 -6.70 1.57 -3.13
N LYS A 190 -6.83 2.85 -3.50
CA LYS A 190 -7.98 3.31 -4.29
C LYS A 190 -8.04 2.65 -5.65
N HIS A 191 -6.87 2.42 -6.29
CA HIS A 191 -6.81 1.71 -7.55
C HIS A 191 -7.31 0.26 -7.40
N TRP A 192 -6.79 -0.50 -6.45
CA TRP A 192 -7.19 -1.89 -6.26
C TRP A 192 -8.66 -2.01 -5.83
N ARG A 193 -9.11 -1.21 -4.89
CA ARG A 193 -10.53 -1.19 -4.48
C ARG A 193 -11.46 -0.85 -5.65
N SER A 194 -11.07 0.08 -6.53
CA SER A 194 -11.85 0.44 -7.72
C SER A 194 -11.90 -0.65 -8.80
N ASN A 195 -10.94 -1.58 -8.78
CA ASN A 195 -10.82 -2.68 -9.75
C ASN A 195 -11.24 -4.05 -9.19
N ARG A 196 -11.93 -4.06 -8.05
CA ARG A 196 -12.41 -5.30 -7.45
C ARG A 196 -13.45 -5.97 -8.36
N THR A 197 -13.04 -7.01 -9.09
CA THR A 197 -13.88 -7.82 -9.98
C THR A 197 -13.30 -9.23 -10.10
N ASN A 198 -14.14 -10.24 -10.31
CA ASN A 198 -13.70 -11.61 -10.59
C ASN A 198 -12.64 -12.15 -9.62
N PHE A 199 -12.81 -11.86 -8.33
CA PHE A 199 -11.88 -12.26 -7.27
C PHE A 199 -10.47 -11.65 -7.35
N HIS A 200 -10.28 -10.58 -8.12
CA HIS A 200 -9.10 -9.73 -8.05
C HIS A 200 -9.34 -8.52 -7.16
N CYS A 201 -8.26 -7.99 -6.59
CA CYS A 201 -8.27 -6.82 -5.72
C CYS A 201 -9.22 -6.94 -4.52
N MET A 202 -9.29 -8.14 -3.94
CA MET A 202 -10.20 -8.46 -2.84
C MET A 202 -9.78 -7.86 -1.49
N GLY A 203 -8.53 -7.44 -1.35
CA GLY A 203 -8.00 -6.76 -0.17
C GLY A 203 -6.60 -6.24 -0.37
N SER A 204 -6.16 -5.39 0.57
CA SER A 204 -4.80 -4.89 0.62
C SER A 204 -4.37 -4.62 2.06
N LEU A 205 -3.11 -4.96 2.38
CA LEU A 205 -2.45 -4.68 3.65
C LEU A 205 -1.17 -3.91 3.35
N TYR A 206 -0.98 -2.75 3.95
CA TYR A 206 0.27 -2.02 3.77
C TYR A 206 1.30 -2.38 4.84
N TRP A 207 2.53 -2.49 4.46
CA TRP A 207 3.67 -2.53 5.32
C TRP A 207 4.12 -1.10 5.63
N GLN A 208 4.07 -0.63 6.90
CA GLN A 208 3.68 -1.36 8.10
C GLN A 208 2.86 -0.49 9.06
N LEU A 209 2.27 -1.09 10.09
CA LEU A 209 1.44 -0.36 11.04
C LEU A 209 2.26 0.58 11.94
N ASN A 210 3.27 0.03 12.65
CA ASN A 210 4.03 0.75 13.68
C ASN A 210 5.50 0.35 13.72
N ASP A 211 6.27 1.04 14.53
CA ASP A 211 7.71 0.85 14.72
C ASP A 211 8.06 0.23 16.08
N CYS A 212 9.21 -0.45 16.15
CA CYS A 212 9.77 -1.00 17.37
C CYS A 212 10.85 -0.11 18.02
N TRP A 213 11.23 1.00 17.36
CA TRP A 213 12.16 2.03 17.85
C TRP A 213 11.92 3.35 17.09
N PRO A 214 12.41 4.52 17.58
CA PRO A 214 12.26 5.79 16.87
C PRO A 214 13.06 5.79 15.58
N VAL A 215 12.39 5.88 14.42
CA VAL A 215 13.05 5.63 13.12
C VAL A 215 12.25 6.21 11.95
N ALA A 216 12.91 6.52 10.82
CA ALA A 216 12.26 6.68 9.53
C ALA A 216 11.94 5.28 8.97
N SER A 217 10.70 5.08 8.51
CA SER A 217 10.23 3.76 8.10
C SER A 217 8.93 3.82 7.30
N TRP A 218 8.42 2.64 6.94
CA TRP A 218 7.13 2.44 6.30
C TRP A 218 5.93 2.59 7.25
N SER A 219 6.13 2.78 8.55
CA SER A 219 5.07 2.81 9.54
C SER A 219 4.06 3.94 9.30
N SER A 220 2.80 3.70 9.70
CA SER A 220 1.75 4.72 9.77
C SER A 220 1.61 5.34 11.16
N ILE A 221 2.10 4.63 12.19
CA ILE A 221 2.18 5.07 13.59
C ILE A 221 3.63 4.98 14.02
N ASP A 222 4.20 6.05 14.55
CA ASP A 222 5.57 6.04 15.01
C ASP A 222 5.76 5.26 16.32
N TYR A 223 7.01 5.08 16.72
CA TYR A 223 7.36 4.35 17.97
C TYR A 223 6.63 4.83 19.22
N PHE A 224 6.36 6.12 19.33
CA PHE A 224 5.66 6.71 20.49
C PHE A 224 4.14 6.73 20.35
N GLY A 225 3.57 6.03 19.34
CA GLY A 225 2.13 5.95 19.10
C GLY A 225 1.55 7.19 18.40
N ARG A 226 2.38 8.08 17.83
CA ARG A 226 1.91 9.26 17.09
C ARG A 226 1.54 8.86 15.67
N TRP A 227 0.39 9.31 15.23
CA TRP A 227 -0.08 9.07 13.88
C TRP A 227 0.69 9.92 12.88
N LYS A 228 1.27 9.29 11.88
CA LYS A 228 1.78 9.93 10.67
C LYS A 228 0.60 10.25 9.73
N ALA A 229 0.83 11.10 8.72
CA ALA A 229 -0.23 11.45 7.75
C ALA A 229 -0.90 10.20 7.14
N LEU A 230 -0.12 9.14 6.87
CA LEU A 230 -0.64 7.88 6.35
C LEU A 230 -1.79 7.31 7.19
N HIS A 231 -1.71 7.36 8.52
CA HIS A 231 -2.75 6.76 9.37
C HIS A 231 -4.10 7.50 9.27
N TYR A 232 -4.06 8.83 9.15
CA TYR A 232 -5.26 9.64 8.88
C TYR A 232 -5.84 9.36 7.48
N PHE A 233 -4.98 9.18 6.48
CA PHE A 233 -5.39 8.82 5.13
C PHE A 233 -5.97 7.39 5.10
N ALA A 234 -5.36 6.43 5.83
CA ALA A 234 -5.82 5.05 5.92
C ALA A 234 -7.25 4.97 6.46
N LYS A 235 -7.57 5.74 7.49
CA LYS A 235 -8.94 5.85 8.01
C LYS A 235 -9.95 6.21 6.91
N ARG A 236 -9.55 7.04 5.92
CA ARG A 236 -10.42 7.47 4.82
C ARG A 236 -10.45 6.46 3.67
N PHE A 237 -9.29 6.03 3.17
CA PHE A 237 -9.26 5.14 2.00
C PHE A 237 -9.63 3.70 2.31
N TYR A 238 -9.64 3.28 3.58
CA TYR A 238 -10.20 2.01 4.05
C TYR A 238 -11.61 2.14 4.64
N ALA A 239 -12.25 3.32 4.59
CA ALA A 239 -13.66 3.44 4.97
C ALA A 239 -14.51 2.46 4.15
N PRO A 240 -15.58 1.87 4.73
CA PRO A 240 -16.42 0.89 4.04
C PRO A 240 -17.02 1.39 2.73
N VAL A 241 -17.32 2.70 2.65
CA VAL A 241 -17.79 3.35 1.43
C VAL A 241 -16.83 4.47 1.07
N ILE A 242 -16.29 4.44 -0.15
CA ILE A 242 -15.37 5.48 -0.64
C ILE A 242 -15.73 5.97 -2.03
N ALA A 243 -15.35 7.22 -2.32
CA ALA A 243 -15.27 7.76 -3.65
C ALA A 243 -13.90 7.49 -4.26
N TYR A 244 -13.86 7.26 -5.57
CA TYR A 244 -12.63 7.26 -6.33
C TYR A 244 -12.77 7.97 -7.67
N VAL A 245 -11.64 8.42 -8.21
CA VAL A 245 -11.56 9.05 -9.52
C VAL A 245 -10.45 8.39 -10.32
N ASN A 246 -10.77 7.97 -11.53
CA ASN A 246 -9.80 7.42 -12.47
C ASN A 246 -9.81 8.26 -13.76
N ARG A 247 -8.62 8.68 -14.23
CA ARG A 247 -8.47 9.40 -15.50
C ARG A 247 -7.95 8.45 -16.58
N LYS A 248 -8.62 8.47 -17.74
CA LYS A 248 -8.16 7.77 -18.96
C LYS A 248 -8.33 8.70 -20.16
N LYS A 249 -7.22 9.20 -20.70
CA LYS A 249 -7.22 10.21 -21.78
C LYS A 249 -8.09 11.42 -21.38
N ASN A 250 -9.10 11.75 -22.18
CA ASN A 250 -10.01 12.87 -22.02
C ASN A 250 -11.26 12.54 -21.18
N LYS A 251 -11.23 11.43 -20.43
CA LYS A 251 -12.34 11.02 -19.56
C LYS A 251 -11.89 10.93 -18.13
N ILE A 252 -12.67 11.54 -17.22
CA ILE A 252 -12.55 11.34 -15.79
C ILE A 252 -13.73 10.47 -15.37
N MET A 253 -13.43 9.28 -14.86
CA MET A 253 -14.43 8.34 -14.35
C MET A 253 -14.60 8.58 -12.87
N LEU A 254 -15.83 8.88 -12.47
CA LEU A 254 -16.24 9.03 -11.08
C LEU A 254 -16.83 7.73 -10.60
N GLY A 255 -16.37 7.20 -9.48
CA GLY A 255 -16.85 5.92 -8.99
C GLY A 255 -16.95 5.86 -7.48
N ALA A 256 -17.64 4.85 -7.00
CA ALA A 256 -17.75 4.51 -5.60
C ALA A 256 -17.52 3.01 -5.36
N VAL A 257 -17.01 2.71 -4.18
CA VAL A 257 -16.90 1.34 -3.65
C VAL A 257 -17.78 1.23 -2.43
N ASN A 258 -18.53 0.14 -2.33
CA ASN A 258 -19.33 -0.21 -1.17
C ASN A 258 -18.90 -1.58 -0.65
N ASP A 259 -18.28 -1.65 0.53
CA ASP A 259 -17.86 -2.88 1.19
C ASP A 259 -18.85 -3.35 2.26
N LEU A 260 -19.98 -2.69 2.38
CA LEU A 260 -21.03 -3.07 3.32
C LEU A 260 -21.91 -4.21 2.74
N GLN A 261 -22.60 -4.90 3.63
CA GLN A 261 -23.54 -5.98 3.29
C GLN A 261 -24.89 -5.47 2.75
N ASN A 262 -25.13 -4.15 2.73
CA ASN A 262 -26.34 -3.54 2.25
C ASN A 262 -26.06 -2.55 1.11
N LYS A 263 -27.02 -2.39 0.21
CA LYS A 263 -26.96 -1.38 -0.85
C LYS A 263 -26.94 0.04 -0.28
N LYS A 264 -26.25 0.94 -0.95
CA LYS A 264 -26.16 2.36 -0.60
C LYS A 264 -26.67 3.24 -1.75
N SER A 265 -27.53 4.19 -1.42
CA SER A 265 -27.88 5.29 -2.33
C SER A 265 -26.90 6.41 -2.08
N LEU A 266 -26.14 6.79 -3.10
CA LEU A 266 -25.03 7.72 -2.99
C LEU A 266 -25.22 8.89 -3.95
N ILE A 267 -24.80 10.08 -3.51
CA ILE A 267 -24.69 11.28 -4.32
C ILE A 267 -23.21 11.63 -4.42
N PHE A 268 -22.66 11.54 -5.62
CA PHE A 268 -21.29 11.95 -5.90
C PHE A 268 -21.30 13.40 -6.39
N LYS A 269 -20.79 14.33 -5.59
CA LYS A 269 -20.64 15.73 -5.98
C LYS A 269 -19.20 16.00 -6.40
N TRP A 270 -19.01 16.81 -7.43
CA TRP A 270 -17.68 17.13 -7.93
C TRP A 270 -17.63 18.57 -8.49
N GLU A 271 -16.46 19.16 -8.43
CA GLU A 271 -16.18 20.50 -8.97
C GLU A 271 -14.74 20.55 -9.47
N LEU A 272 -14.57 21.07 -10.68
CA LEU A 272 -13.27 21.27 -11.34
C LEU A 272 -12.87 22.73 -11.24
N PHE A 273 -11.67 22.98 -10.74
CA PHE A 273 -11.08 24.30 -10.61
C PHE A 273 -9.85 24.45 -11.50
N ASN A 274 -9.59 25.64 -12.01
CA ASN A 274 -8.29 25.95 -12.60
C ASN A 274 -7.23 26.25 -11.53
N SER A 275 -5.98 26.47 -11.95
CA SER A 275 -4.84 26.79 -11.05
C SER A 275 -5.04 28.05 -10.20
N ASN A 276 -5.90 28.98 -10.62
CA ASN A 276 -6.22 30.21 -9.89
C ASN A 276 -7.40 30.03 -8.92
N GLY A 277 -7.89 28.81 -8.72
CA GLY A 277 -9.01 28.53 -7.84
C GLY A 277 -10.40 28.92 -8.40
N LYS A 278 -10.50 29.28 -9.70
CA LYS A 278 -11.79 29.56 -10.34
C LYS A 278 -12.48 28.23 -10.70
N SER A 279 -13.73 28.08 -10.30
CA SER A 279 -14.59 26.98 -10.72
C SER A 279 -14.80 27.02 -12.23
N LEU A 280 -14.48 25.92 -12.91
CA LEU A 280 -14.69 25.73 -14.34
C LEU A 280 -16.04 25.05 -14.62
N VAL A 281 -16.32 24.00 -13.85
CA VAL A 281 -17.54 23.19 -13.99
C VAL A 281 -17.77 22.39 -12.72
N LYS A 282 -19.02 22.18 -12.38
CA LYS A 282 -19.46 21.31 -11.26
C LYS A 282 -20.60 20.41 -11.68
N GLY A 283 -20.77 19.33 -10.97
CA GLY A 283 -21.84 18.37 -11.22
C GLY A 283 -22.16 17.47 -10.04
N SER A 284 -23.19 16.70 -10.22
CA SER A 284 -23.66 15.74 -9.22
C SER A 284 -24.29 14.56 -9.91
N GLU A 285 -23.87 13.35 -9.48
CA GLU A 285 -24.37 12.07 -9.97
C GLU A 285 -25.02 11.28 -8.83
N LYS A 286 -26.18 10.68 -9.09
CA LYS A 286 -26.85 9.81 -8.13
C LYS A 286 -26.75 8.36 -8.59
N SER A 287 -26.47 7.44 -7.69
CA SER A 287 -26.44 6.03 -8.00
C SER A 287 -26.71 5.16 -6.78
N ILE A 288 -27.23 3.97 -7.04
CA ILE A 288 -27.26 2.88 -6.06
C ILE A 288 -26.05 1.99 -6.32
N VAL A 289 -25.28 1.69 -5.27
CA VAL A 289 -24.14 0.79 -5.28
C VAL A 289 -24.49 -0.42 -4.40
N ASN A 290 -24.43 -1.60 -4.99
CA ASN A 290 -24.81 -2.84 -4.31
C ASN A 290 -23.77 -3.25 -3.24
N PRO A 291 -24.10 -4.22 -2.37
CA PRO A 291 -23.11 -4.80 -1.46
C PRO A 291 -21.86 -5.30 -2.21
N PHE A 292 -20.68 -5.01 -1.65
CA PHE A 292 -19.40 -5.45 -2.18
C PHE A 292 -19.11 -5.06 -3.64
N GLU A 293 -19.75 -3.99 -4.13
CA GLU A 293 -19.61 -3.50 -5.50
C GLU A 293 -18.63 -2.33 -5.59
N SER A 294 -17.84 -2.32 -6.68
CA SER A 294 -17.15 -1.15 -7.21
C SER A 294 -17.83 -0.72 -8.50
N LYS A 295 -18.32 0.53 -8.57
CA LYS A 295 -19.16 1.01 -9.68
C LYS A 295 -18.70 2.38 -10.16
N ILE A 296 -18.61 2.53 -11.50
CA ILE A 296 -18.51 3.85 -12.13
C ILE A 296 -19.92 4.44 -12.15
N ILE A 297 -20.07 5.64 -11.57
CA ILE A 297 -21.36 6.34 -11.42
C ILE A 297 -21.48 7.56 -12.32
N GLY A 298 -20.37 8.06 -12.86
CA GLY A 298 -20.38 9.18 -13.80
C GLY A 298 -19.10 9.23 -14.63
N ILE A 299 -19.18 9.89 -15.79
CA ILE A 299 -18.03 10.13 -16.66
C ILE A 299 -18.04 11.59 -17.11
N ILE A 300 -16.97 12.31 -16.78
CA ILE A 300 -16.74 13.67 -17.24
C ILE A 300 -15.89 13.61 -18.50
N ASN A 301 -16.38 14.15 -19.61
CA ASN A 301 -15.58 14.31 -20.83
C ASN A 301 -14.87 15.66 -20.81
N THR A 302 -13.59 15.67 -20.55
CA THR A 302 -12.80 16.90 -20.38
C THR A 302 -12.66 17.72 -21.66
N SER A 303 -12.71 17.10 -22.84
CA SER A 303 -12.65 17.83 -24.11
C SER A 303 -13.86 18.73 -24.37
N LYS A 304 -14.98 18.50 -23.65
CA LYS A 304 -16.23 19.26 -23.80
C LYS A 304 -16.38 20.41 -22.80
N ILE A 305 -15.58 20.40 -21.74
CA ILE A 305 -15.78 21.27 -20.57
C ILE A 305 -14.56 22.13 -20.22
N ILE A 306 -13.40 21.79 -20.73
CA ILE A 306 -12.19 22.58 -20.53
C ILE A 306 -12.10 23.55 -21.71
N PRO A 307 -12.03 24.87 -21.48
CA PRO A 307 -11.77 25.83 -22.52
C PRO A 307 -10.51 25.49 -23.32
N LEU A 308 -10.46 25.83 -24.61
CA LEU A 308 -9.33 25.53 -25.50
C LEU A 308 -7.99 26.08 -25.01
N ASP A 309 -8.05 27.13 -24.20
CA ASP A 309 -6.92 27.84 -23.57
C ASP A 309 -6.54 27.30 -22.18
N ALA A 310 -7.32 26.36 -21.64
CA ALA A 310 -7.07 25.76 -20.33
C ALA A 310 -6.60 24.30 -20.45
N SER A 311 -5.52 23.97 -19.74
CA SER A 311 -5.03 22.58 -19.63
C SER A 311 -5.65 21.87 -18.44
N ILE A 312 -6.12 20.64 -18.64
CA ILE A 312 -6.57 19.78 -17.53
C ILE A 312 -5.42 19.49 -16.55
N GLU A 313 -4.18 19.55 -17.00
CA GLU A 313 -2.99 19.34 -16.16
C GLU A 313 -2.81 20.47 -15.13
N ASN A 314 -3.36 21.65 -15.42
CA ASN A 314 -3.41 22.80 -14.54
C ASN A 314 -4.76 22.92 -13.80
N SER A 315 -5.51 21.85 -13.68
CA SER A 315 -6.83 21.84 -13.04
C SER A 315 -6.87 20.85 -11.87
N VAL A 316 -7.64 21.20 -10.82
CA VAL A 316 -7.84 20.39 -9.63
C VAL A 316 -9.29 19.95 -9.53
N LEU A 317 -9.54 18.66 -9.36
CA LEU A 317 -10.87 18.11 -9.15
C LEU A 317 -11.09 17.86 -7.66
N PHE A 318 -12.04 18.56 -7.07
CA PHE A 318 -12.60 18.22 -5.76
C PHE A 318 -13.83 17.34 -5.92
N TYR A 319 -13.94 16.32 -5.06
CA TYR A 319 -15.08 15.40 -5.05
C TYR A 319 -15.37 14.84 -3.67
N PHE A 320 -16.64 14.51 -3.43
CA PHE A 320 -17.07 13.84 -2.20
C PHE A 320 -18.36 13.02 -2.41
N LEU A 321 -18.58 12.05 -1.55
CA LEU A 321 -19.82 11.26 -1.47
C LEU A 321 -20.69 11.74 -0.30
N LEU A 322 -21.99 11.75 -0.55
CA LEU A 322 -23.05 11.93 0.45
C LEU A 322 -23.93 10.70 0.51
#